data_64b1d7d3fc247889219cbf6e75edc67e
#
_entry.id   64b1d7d3fc247889219cbf6e75edc67e
#
_cell.length_a   1.000
_cell.length_b   1.000
_cell.length_c   1.000
_cell.angle_alpha   90.00
_cell.angle_beta   90.00
_cell.angle_gamma   90.00
#
_symmetry.space_group_name_H-M   'P 1'
#
loop_
_entity.id
_entity.type
_entity.pdbx_description
1 polymer ?
#
loop_
_entity_poly.entity_id
_entity_poly.type
_entity_poly.pdbx_seq_one_letter_code
_entity_poly.pdbx_strand_id
1 'polypeptide(L)'
;MNLYRLVSYAHLEHLRKVPQIPRSLLNMHREGLIIGSACEAGELFRAVLRGESEEKLMSIADMYDYLEIQPIGNNAFLMRNGTVDTEEGLRDLNRRIVALGDKMGKPVVATGDVHFLEPDDALFRSIIMHARGFDDAEQQAPLYFKTTDEMLEEFSYLGEEKAREVVITNPNMIADSCERMKAFLSEKGTYAPTFPGANDELRNMALKKAHEIYGDELPEVVQKRLDKELNSIIGNGYSSLYL
;
A
#
# COMPACT_ATOMS: atom_id res chain seq x y z
N MET A 1 2.13 11.83 13.84
CA MET A 1 3.52 12.33 13.75
C MET A 1 4.58 11.22 13.69
N ASN A 2 4.50 10.19 14.51
CA ASN A 2 5.52 9.12 14.52
C ASN A 2 5.63 8.36 13.19
N LEU A 3 4.52 8.11 12.48
CA LEU A 3 4.57 7.50 11.16
C LEU A 3 5.39 8.33 10.16
N TYR A 4 5.21 9.65 10.13
CA TYR A 4 6.01 10.52 9.26
C TYR A 4 7.51 10.49 9.60
N ARG A 5 7.85 10.44 10.91
CA ARG A 5 9.26 10.28 11.34
C ARG A 5 9.85 8.96 10.86
N LEU A 6 9.12 7.85 11.04
CA LEU A 6 9.55 6.53 10.57
C LEU A 6 9.79 6.51 9.06
N VAL A 7 8.86 7.07 8.28
CA VAL A 7 9.01 7.17 6.81
C VAL A 7 10.23 8.02 6.45
N SER A 8 10.44 9.16 7.12
CA SER A 8 11.61 10.02 6.88
C SER A 8 12.91 9.30 7.19
N TYR A 9 13.04 8.66 8.34
CA TYR A 9 14.23 7.88 8.70
C TYR A 9 14.48 6.72 7.73
N ALA A 10 13.41 6.03 7.31
CA ALA A 10 13.54 4.93 6.36
C ALA A 10 14.15 5.38 5.03
N HIS A 11 13.81 6.59 4.56
CA HIS A 11 14.33 7.13 3.30
C HIS A 11 15.70 7.82 3.46
N LEU A 12 15.94 8.53 4.56
CA LEU A 12 17.16 9.31 4.74
C LEU A 12 18.34 8.50 5.28
N GLU A 13 18.07 7.53 6.17
CA GLU A 13 19.12 6.83 6.90
C GLU A 13 19.16 5.32 6.61
N HIS A 14 18.03 4.74 6.19
CA HIS A 14 17.89 3.30 6.03
C HIS A 14 17.45 2.89 4.61
N LEU A 15 17.66 3.74 3.61
CA LEU A 15 17.39 3.42 2.22
C LEU A 15 18.44 2.43 1.69
N ARG A 16 17.95 1.28 1.20
CA ARG A 16 18.71 0.27 0.47
C ARG A 16 18.16 0.20 -0.95
N LYS A 17 17.75 -0.99 -1.42
CA LYS A 17 16.93 -1.11 -2.64
C LYS A 17 15.53 -0.54 -2.42
N VAL A 18 15.02 -0.67 -1.20
CA VAL A 18 13.76 -0.12 -0.70
C VAL A 18 14.01 0.51 0.67
N PRO A 19 13.17 1.49 1.10
CA PRO A 19 13.24 2.03 2.46
C PRO A 19 12.96 0.93 3.48
N GLN A 20 13.74 0.92 4.56
CA GLN A 20 13.61 -0.07 5.63
C GLN A 20 13.42 0.63 6.98
N ILE A 21 12.66 0.01 7.87
CA ILE A 21 12.47 0.50 9.24
C ILE A 21 13.04 -0.55 10.20
N PRO A 22 14.18 -0.27 10.84
CA PRO A 22 14.70 -1.14 11.90
C PRO A 22 13.71 -1.28 13.06
N ARG A 23 13.60 -2.47 13.66
CA ARG A 23 12.70 -2.72 14.81
C ARG A 23 12.96 -1.77 15.98
N SER A 24 14.23 -1.45 16.27
CA SER A 24 14.59 -0.49 17.31
C SER A 24 13.99 0.89 17.05
N LEU A 25 14.04 1.35 15.80
CA LEU A 25 13.46 2.63 15.38
C LEU A 25 11.92 2.61 15.46
N LEU A 26 11.30 1.50 15.03
CA LEU A 26 9.86 1.30 15.15
C LEU A 26 9.42 1.37 16.62
N ASN A 27 10.13 0.69 17.52
CA ASN A 27 9.81 0.69 18.95
C ASN A 27 9.95 2.09 19.59
N MET A 28 10.94 2.87 19.18
CA MET A 28 11.11 4.26 19.66
C MET A 28 9.97 5.19 19.23
N HIS A 29 9.30 4.88 18.13
CA HIS A 29 8.23 5.71 17.55
C HIS A 29 6.88 5.01 17.51
N ARG A 30 6.67 4.01 18.39
CA ARG A 30 5.46 3.18 18.39
C ARG A 30 4.22 3.91 18.88
N GLU A 31 4.38 4.92 19.74
CA GLU A 31 3.26 5.65 20.32
C GLU A 31 2.31 6.22 19.24
N GLY A 32 1.02 5.96 19.38
CA GLY A 32 -0.03 6.35 18.44
C GLY A 32 -0.03 5.58 17.12
N LEU A 33 0.60 4.39 17.09
CA LEU A 33 0.56 3.47 15.94
C LEU A 33 -0.07 2.14 16.35
N ILE A 34 -0.95 1.64 15.49
CA ILE A 34 -1.48 0.27 15.54
C ILE A 34 -0.76 -0.50 14.43
N ILE A 35 -0.14 -1.63 14.76
CA ILE A 35 0.73 -2.39 13.87
C ILE A 35 0.15 -3.78 13.64
N GLY A 36 -0.16 -4.10 12.38
CA GLY A 36 -0.59 -5.42 11.95
C GLY A 36 0.53 -6.30 11.43
N SER A 37 0.28 -7.61 11.36
CA SER A 37 1.28 -8.61 10.93
C SER A 37 1.53 -8.65 9.42
N ALA A 38 0.81 -7.86 8.65
CA ALA A 38 0.82 -7.81 7.19
C ALA A 38 0.39 -9.15 6.51
N CYS A 39 0.51 -9.19 5.18
CA CYS A 39 0.09 -10.28 4.29
C CYS A 39 1.10 -11.46 4.26
N GLU A 40 1.05 -12.26 3.19
CA GLU A 40 1.95 -13.41 2.96
C GLU A 40 3.43 -13.01 2.88
N ALA A 41 3.71 -11.75 2.50
CA ALA A 41 5.06 -11.20 2.51
C ALA A 41 5.55 -10.83 3.92
N GLY A 42 4.64 -10.80 4.91
CA GLY A 42 4.94 -10.49 6.30
C GLY A 42 5.79 -11.56 7.00
N GLU A 43 6.47 -11.14 8.05
CA GLU A 43 7.36 -12.04 8.80
C GLU A 43 6.60 -13.19 9.47
N LEU A 44 5.41 -12.89 10.03
CA LEU A 44 4.59 -13.89 10.71
C LEU A 44 4.11 -14.97 9.74
N PHE A 45 3.48 -14.58 8.62
CA PHE A 45 2.98 -15.55 7.65
C PHE A 45 4.10 -16.44 7.12
N ARG A 46 5.25 -15.86 6.78
CA ARG A 46 6.43 -16.61 6.33
C ARG A 46 6.97 -17.58 7.39
N ALA A 47 6.90 -17.21 8.68
CA ALA A 47 7.29 -18.10 9.76
C ALA A 47 6.31 -19.27 9.92
N VAL A 48 4.99 -19.00 9.80
CA VAL A 48 3.95 -20.03 9.79
C VAL A 48 4.14 -20.99 8.62
N LEU A 49 4.39 -20.45 7.42
CA LEU A 49 4.64 -21.23 6.20
C LEU A 49 5.86 -22.16 6.30
N ARG A 50 6.95 -21.70 6.97
CA ARG A 50 8.13 -22.52 7.25
C ARG A 50 7.95 -23.57 8.34
N GLY A 51 6.80 -23.59 9.02
CA GLY A 51 6.54 -24.51 10.12
C GLY A 51 7.34 -24.20 11.39
N GLU A 52 7.69 -22.94 11.64
CA GLU A 52 8.40 -22.51 12.86
C GLU A 52 7.66 -22.95 14.13
N SER A 53 8.41 -23.10 15.23
CA SER A 53 7.84 -23.49 16.53
C SER A 53 6.87 -22.42 17.06
N GLU A 54 5.96 -22.85 17.90
CA GLU A 54 4.95 -21.95 18.48
C GLU A 54 5.59 -20.82 19.28
N GLU A 55 6.64 -21.12 20.06
CA GLU A 55 7.37 -20.09 20.81
C GLU A 55 7.97 -19.05 19.86
N LYS A 56 8.48 -19.48 18.71
CA LYS A 56 9.01 -18.57 17.70
C LYS A 56 7.91 -17.72 17.07
N LEU A 57 6.75 -18.31 16.75
CA LEU A 57 5.61 -17.59 16.22
C LEU A 57 5.08 -16.56 17.23
N MET A 58 4.95 -16.91 18.51
CA MET A 58 4.58 -15.99 19.57
C MET A 58 5.57 -14.84 19.70
N SER A 59 6.87 -15.11 19.68
CA SER A 59 7.92 -14.08 19.73
C SER A 59 7.86 -13.11 18.55
N ILE A 60 7.48 -13.57 17.35
CA ILE A 60 7.28 -12.70 16.18
C ILE A 60 5.98 -11.90 16.34
N ALA A 61 4.90 -12.58 16.74
CA ALA A 61 3.58 -11.96 16.88
C ALA A 61 3.49 -10.93 18.00
N ASP A 62 4.39 -11.00 18.99
CA ASP A 62 4.42 -10.08 20.15
C ASP A 62 4.54 -8.61 19.73
N MET A 63 5.22 -8.34 18.63
CA MET A 63 5.42 -7.00 18.09
C MET A 63 4.14 -6.36 17.53
N TYR A 64 3.16 -7.16 17.11
CA TYR A 64 1.96 -6.70 16.43
C TYR A 64 0.79 -6.47 17.40
N ASP A 65 -0.04 -5.48 17.12
CA ASP A 65 -1.27 -5.21 17.88
C ASP A 65 -2.42 -6.10 17.40
N TYR A 66 -2.41 -6.48 16.13
CA TYR A 66 -3.33 -7.44 15.53
C TYR A 66 -2.63 -8.33 14.49
N LEU A 67 -3.23 -9.48 14.21
CA LEU A 67 -2.75 -10.40 13.19
C LEU A 67 -3.67 -10.36 11.98
N GLU A 68 -3.15 -10.69 10.80
CA GLU A 68 -3.87 -10.58 9.54
C GLU A 68 -3.91 -11.92 8.81
N ILE A 69 -5.07 -12.22 8.24
CA ILE A 69 -5.30 -13.33 7.32
C ILE A 69 -5.97 -12.81 6.04
N GLN A 70 -5.78 -13.51 4.94
CA GLN A 70 -6.36 -13.15 3.65
C GLN A 70 -7.14 -14.32 3.04
N PRO A 71 -8.09 -14.04 2.09
CA PRO A 71 -8.70 -15.09 1.30
C PRO A 71 -7.66 -16.03 0.70
N ILE A 72 -7.95 -17.33 0.69
CA ILE A 72 -6.98 -18.32 0.19
C ILE A 72 -6.62 -18.11 -1.28
N GLY A 73 -7.55 -17.55 -2.08
CA GLY A 73 -7.32 -17.17 -3.47
C GLY A 73 -6.18 -16.19 -3.67
N ASN A 74 -5.95 -15.27 -2.70
CA ASN A 74 -4.85 -14.31 -2.75
C ASN A 74 -3.48 -15.02 -2.73
N ASN A 75 -3.41 -16.17 -2.07
CA ASN A 75 -2.21 -16.97 -1.87
C ASN A 75 -2.14 -18.23 -2.77
N ALA A 76 -3.02 -18.35 -3.77
CA ALA A 76 -3.06 -19.49 -4.68
C ALA A 76 -1.74 -19.72 -5.46
N PHE A 77 -0.92 -18.68 -5.60
CA PHE A 77 0.42 -18.79 -6.19
C PHE A 77 1.33 -19.74 -5.40
N LEU A 78 1.12 -19.93 -4.10
CA LEU A 78 1.86 -20.88 -3.26
C LEU A 78 1.59 -22.33 -3.67
N MET A 79 0.40 -22.61 -4.20
CA MET A 79 0.11 -23.93 -4.79
C MET A 79 0.76 -24.07 -6.17
N ARG A 80 0.70 -23.02 -6.99
CA ARG A 80 1.29 -23.05 -8.34
C ARG A 80 2.81 -23.26 -8.32
N ASN A 81 3.48 -22.71 -7.31
CA ASN A 81 4.94 -22.86 -7.16
C ASN A 81 5.35 -24.06 -6.30
N GLY A 82 4.40 -24.92 -5.88
CA GLY A 82 4.66 -26.12 -5.10
C GLY A 82 5.08 -25.91 -3.64
N THR A 83 4.85 -24.71 -3.08
CA THR A 83 5.15 -24.43 -1.66
C THR A 83 4.06 -24.99 -0.74
N VAL A 84 2.80 -25.02 -1.21
CA VAL A 84 1.66 -25.60 -0.53
C VAL A 84 0.95 -26.53 -1.50
N ASP A 85 0.59 -27.74 -1.07
CA ASP A 85 0.07 -28.78 -1.98
C ASP A 85 -1.41 -28.59 -2.32
N THR A 86 -2.21 -28.02 -1.39
CA THR A 86 -3.68 -28.00 -1.50
C THR A 86 -4.27 -26.70 -0.95
N GLU A 87 -5.52 -26.38 -1.35
CA GLU A 87 -6.30 -25.30 -0.73
C GLU A 87 -6.49 -25.50 0.78
N GLU A 88 -6.63 -26.74 1.22
CA GLU A 88 -6.75 -27.04 2.65
C GLU A 88 -5.47 -26.67 3.39
N GLY A 89 -4.30 -26.85 2.78
CA GLY A 89 -3.03 -26.36 3.30
C GLY A 89 -3.02 -24.82 3.45
N LEU A 90 -3.60 -24.08 2.50
CA LEU A 90 -3.75 -22.62 2.63
C LEU A 90 -4.70 -22.24 3.76
N ARG A 91 -5.83 -22.96 3.91
CA ARG A 91 -6.75 -22.76 5.06
C ARG A 91 -6.06 -23.04 6.39
N ASP A 92 -5.23 -24.06 6.46
CA ASP A 92 -4.47 -24.40 7.68
C ASP A 92 -3.47 -23.32 8.09
N LEU A 93 -2.83 -22.63 7.13
CA LEU A 93 -1.99 -21.46 7.44
C LEU A 93 -2.81 -20.37 8.15
N ASN A 94 -3.98 -20.04 7.63
CA ASN A 94 -4.89 -19.07 8.25
C ASN A 94 -5.38 -19.54 9.63
N ARG A 95 -5.79 -20.84 9.77
CA ARG A 95 -6.19 -21.39 11.07
C ARG A 95 -5.10 -21.31 12.13
N ARG A 96 -3.84 -21.53 11.73
CA ARG A 96 -2.68 -21.40 12.64
C ARG A 96 -2.49 -19.97 13.12
N ILE A 97 -2.70 -18.98 12.24
CA ILE A 97 -2.63 -17.56 12.61
C ILE A 97 -3.80 -17.20 13.55
N VAL A 98 -5.01 -17.69 13.27
CA VAL A 98 -6.19 -17.49 14.13
C VAL A 98 -5.94 -18.10 15.51
N ALA A 99 -5.51 -19.36 15.59
CA ALA A 99 -5.21 -20.03 16.85
C ALA A 99 -4.11 -19.32 17.66
N LEU A 100 -3.10 -18.77 16.97
CA LEU A 100 -2.06 -17.96 17.59
C LEU A 100 -2.64 -16.67 18.18
N GLY A 101 -3.52 -15.99 17.44
CA GLY A 101 -4.21 -14.79 17.91
C GLY A 101 -5.05 -15.08 19.15
N ASP A 102 -5.87 -16.13 19.12
CA ASP A 102 -6.69 -16.57 20.27
C ASP A 102 -5.81 -16.85 21.49
N LYS A 103 -4.72 -17.57 21.30
CA LYS A 103 -3.78 -17.90 22.40
C LYS A 103 -3.12 -16.67 23.01
N MET A 104 -2.81 -15.66 22.20
CA MET A 104 -2.14 -14.44 22.64
C MET A 104 -3.10 -13.32 23.05
N GLY A 105 -4.41 -13.53 22.90
CA GLY A 105 -5.44 -12.51 23.13
C GLY A 105 -5.31 -11.33 22.16
N LYS A 106 -4.80 -11.58 20.92
CA LYS A 106 -4.65 -10.57 19.87
C LYS A 106 -5.76 -10.73 18.83
N PRO A 107 -6.42 -9.62 18.41
CA PRO A 107 -7.43 -9.70 17.37
C PRO A 107 -6.79 -10.18 16.06
N VAL A 108 -7.56 -11.01 15.32
CA VAL A 108 -7.21 -11.40 13.96
C VAL A 108 -8.20 -10.74 13.02
N VAL A 109 -7.71 -10.13 11.94
CA VAL A 109 -8.54 -9.46 10.94
C VAL A 109 -8.37 -10.13 9.58
N ALA A 110 -9.47 -10.23 8.83
CA ALA A 110 -9.48 -10.67 7.46
C ALA A 110 -9.43 -9.45 6.52
N THR A 111 -8.42 -9.39 5.65
CA THR A 111 -8.25 -8.30 4.67
C THR A 111 -8.32 -8.83 3.25
N GLY A 112 -8.97 -8.07 2.35
CA GLY A 112 -9.18 -8.50 0.96
C GLY A 112 -7.99 -8.24 0.04
N ASP A 113 -7.06 -7.37 0.42
CA ASP A 113 -5.96 -6.92 -0.45
C ASP A 113 -6.45 -6.37 -1.80
N VAL A 114 -7.44 -5.50 -1.77
CA VAL A 114 -8.17 -5.00 -2.94
C VAL A 114 -7.26 -4.20 -3.87
N HIS A 115 -7.20 -4.59 -5.14
CA HIS A 115 -6.44 -3.93 -6.18
C HIS A 115 -7.31 -3.43 -7.34
N PHE A 116 -8.54 -3.92 -7.46
CA PHE A 116 -9.50 -3.52 -8.48
C PHE A 116 -10.94 -3.70 -7.97
N LEU A 117 -11.91 -3.09 -8.65
CA LEU A 117 -13.28 -3.02 -8.16
C LEU A 117 -14.06 -4.30 -8.47
N GLU A 118 -14.17 -4.66 -9.75
CA GLU A 118 -14.96 -5.78 -10.23
C GLU A 118 -14.08 -6.96 -10.65
N PRO A 119 -14.54 -8.21 -10.56
CA PRO A 119 -13.77 -9.39 -10.97
C PRO A 119 -13.15 -9.27 -12.38
N ASP A 120 -13.89 -8.69 -13.34
CA ASP A 120 -13.44 -8.52 -14.73
C ASP A 120 -12.32 -7.51 -14.89
N ASP A 121 -12.12 -6.61 -13.94
CA ASP A 121 -11.02 -5.63 -13.92
C ASP A 121 -9.65 -6.29 -13.78
N ALA A 122 -9.59 -7.55 -13.41
CA ALA A 122 -8.37 -8.37 -13.40
C ALA A 122 -7.63 -8.29 -14.74
N LEU A 123 -8.37 -8.19 -15.87
CA LEU A 123 -7.78 -8.02 -17.20
C LEU A 123 -6.97 -6.73 -17.31
N PHE A 124 -7.50 -5.60 -16.82
CA PHE A 124 -6.79 -4.31 -16.87
C PHE A 124 -5.53 -4.34 -16.01
N ARG A 125 -5.62 -4.97 -14.82
CA ARG A 125 -4.46 -5.16 -13.96
C ARG A 125 -3.38 -6.02 -14.64
N SER A 126 -3.77 -7.10 -15.32
CA SER A 126 -2.83 -7.98 -16.04
C SER A 126 -2.06 -7.22 -17.12
N ILE A 127 -2.74 -6.34 -17.88
CA ILE A 127 -2.11 -5.50 -18.91
C ILE A 127 -1.05 -4.57 -18.29
N ILE A 128 -1.40 -3.91 -17.17
CA ILE A 128 -0.47 -3.00 -16.48
C ILE A 128 0.72 -3.77 -15.91
N MET A 129 0.51 -4.93 -15.32
CA MET A 129 1.58 -5.78 -14.78
C MET A 129 2.50 -6.30 -15.88
N HIS A 130 1.93 -6.74 -17.00
CA HIS A 130 2.70 -7.18 -18.17
C HIS A 130 3.59 -6.04 -18.70
N ALA A 131 3.05 -4.82 -18.82
CA ALA A 131 3.81 -3.64 -19.22
C ALA A 131 4.96 -3.28 -18.26
N ARG A 132 4.88 -3.70 -17.00
CA ARG A 132 5.92 -3.53 -15.98
C ARG A 132 6.89 -4.71 -15.88
N GLY A 133 6.74 -5.73 -16.74
CA GLY A 133 7.64 -6.88 -16.81
C GLY A 133 7.43 -7.96 -15.74
N PHE A 134 6.20 -8.10 -15.22
CA PHE A 134 5.86 -9.20 -14.32
C PHE A 134 5.58 -10.48 -15.16
N ASP A 135 6.29 -11.56 -14.86
CA ASP A 135 6.18 -12.82 -15.59
C ASP A 135 4.86 -13.56 -15.35
N ASP A 136 4.21 -13.31 -14.21
CA ASP A 136 2.94 -13.91 -13.79
C ASP A 136 1.72 -13.02 -14.03
N ALA A 137 1.85 -11.98 -14.84
CA ALA A 137 0.81 -10.98 -15.09
C ALA A 137 -0.54 -11.57 -15.53
N GLU A 138 -0.56 -12.70 -16.21
CA GLU A 138 -1.78 -13.39 -16.64
C GLU A 138 -2.46 -14.21 -15.53
N GLN A 139 -1.75 -14.50 -14.44
CA GLN A 139 -2.23 -15.32 -13.33
C GLN A 139 -2.74 -14.46 -12.18
N GLN A 140 -3.74 -13.64 -12.45
CA GLN A 140 -4.28 -12.71 -11.46
C GLN A 140 -4.91 -13.43 -10.27
N ALA A 141 -4.56 -12.99 -9.06
CA ALA A 141 -5.30 -13.35 -7.87
C ALA A 141 -6.65 -12.59 -7.81
N PRO A 142 -7.69 -13.11 -7.12
CA PRO A 142 -9.02 -12.50 -7.07
C PRO A 142 -9.06 -11.31 -6.12
N LEU A 143 -8.29 -10.26 -6.41
CA LEU A 143 -8.09 -9.08 -5.57
C LEU A 143 -9.14 -7.99 -5.84
N TYR A 144 -10.37 -8.39 -6.21
CA TYR A 144 -11.47 -7.45 -6.38
C TYR A 144 -12.09 -7.05 -5.04
N PHE A 145 -12.85 -5.97 -5.05
CA PHE A 145 -13.55 -5.47 -3.86
C PHE A 145 -14.72 -6.40 -3.50
N LYS A 146 -14.47 -7.32 -2.58
CA LYS A 146 -15.49 -8.25 -2.06
C LYS A 146 -16.44 -7.55 -1.10
N THR A 147 -17.72 -7.87 -1.22
CA THR A 147 -18.74 -7.50 -0.25
C THR A 147 -18.53 -8.22 1.09
N THR A 148 -19.22 -7.77 2.14
CA THR A 148 -19.18 -8.46 3.45
C THR A 148 -19.60 -9.91 3.35
N ASP A 149 -20.64 -10.21 2.57
CA ASP A 149 -21.14 -11.58 2.41
C ASP A 149 -20.14 -12.47 1.70
N GLU A 150 -19.49 -11.97 0.63
CA GLU A 150 -18.42 -12.68 -0.07
C GLU A 150 -17.22 -12.92 0.85
N MET A 151 -16.84 -11.94 1.68
CA MET A 151 -15.77 -12.14 2.65
C MET A 151 -16.14 -13.18 3.72
N LEU A 152 -17.38 -13.19 4.20
CA LEU A 152 -17.86 -14.23 5.14
C LEU A 152 -17.83 -15.62 4.50
N GLU A 153 -18.15 -15.75 3.21
CA GLU A 153 -18.05 -17.01 2.47
C GLU A 153 -16.59 -17.48 2.35
N GLU A 154 -15.67 -16.59 2.01
CA GLU A 154 -14.22 -16.87 1.92
C GLU A 154 -13.65 -17.47 3.22
N PHE A 155 -14.17 -17.06 4.37
CA PHE A 155 -13.71 -17.52 5.69
C PHE A 155 -14.66 -18.51 6.39
N SER A 156 -15.69 -19.01 5.68
CA SER A 156 -16.68 -19.96 6.22
C SER A 156 -16.06 -21.22 6.84
N TYR A 157 -14.88 -21.63 6.36
CA TYR A 157 -14.13 -22.78 6.89
C TYR A 157 -13.61 -22.59 8.33
N LEU A 158 -13.68 -21.38 8.88
CA LEU A 158 -13.40 -21.09 10.30
C LEU A 158 -14.61 -21.32 11.22
N GLY A 159 -15.79 -21.56 10.64
CA GLY A 159 -17.07 -21.57 11.34
C GLY A 159 -17.69 -20.16 11.42
N GLU A 160 -19.02 -20.10 11.52
CA GLU A 160 -19.80 -18.86 11.41
C GLU A 160 -19.36 -17.77 12.40
N GLU A 161 -19.19 -18.13 13.67
CA GLU A 161 -18.81 -17.20 14.73
C GLU A 161 -17.42 -16.61 14.49
N LYS A 162 -16.43 -17.45 14.19
CA LYS A 162 -15.05 -17.00 13.95
C LYS A 162 -14.94 -16.23 12.63
N ALA A 163 -15.64 -16.64 11.58
CA ALA A 163 -15.67 -15.88 10.32
C ALA A 163 -16.23 -14.46 10.55
N ARG A 164 -17.33 -14.34 11.30
CA ARG A 164 -17.90 -13.04 11.68
C ARG A 164 -16.94 -12.20 12.52
N GLU A 165 -16.24 -12.83 13.44
CA GLU A 165 -15.25 -12.16 14.29
C GLU A 165 -14.14 -11.53 13.44
N VAL A 166 -13.51 -12.30 12.54
CA VAL A 166 -12.35 -11.83 11.76
C VAL A 166 -12.74 -10.91 10.62
N VAL A 167 -13.93 -11.04 10.03
CA VAL A 167 -14.40 -10.25 8.87
C VAL A 167 -15.10 -8.96 9.30
N ILE A 168 -15.83 -8.96 10.40
CA ILE A 168 -16.68 -7.83 10.80
C ILE A 168 -16.23 -7.22 12.12
N THR A 169 -16.20 -8.02 13.19
CA THR A 169 -16.04 -7.50 14.55
C THR A 169 -14.66 -6.88 14.76
N ASN A 170 -13.60 -7.62 14.46
CA ASN A 170 -12.25 -7.16 14.69
C ASN A 170 -11.82 -6.01 13.75
N PRO A 171 -12.15 -6.02 12.44
CA PRO A 171 -11.88 -4.87 11.57
C PRO A 171 -12.55 -3.59 12.02
N ASN A 172 -13.82 -3.66 12.46
CA ASN A 172 -14.53 -2.50 13.00
C ASN A 172 -13.89 -2.01 14.30
N MET A 173 -13.51 -2.90 15.21
CA MET A 173 -12.81 -2.54 16.44
C MET A 173 -11.49 -1.82 16.17
N ILE A 174 -10.69 -2.26 15.19
CA ILE A 174 -9.46 -1.57 14.79
C ILE A 174 -9.79 -0.19 14.20
N ALA A 175 -10.79 -0.09 13.32
CA ALA A 175 -11.20 1.17 12.73
C ALA A 175 -11.70 2.17 13.79
N ASP A 176 -12.49 1.72 14.75
CA ASP A 176 -13.04 2.55 15.83
C ASP A 176 -11.97 3.00 16.83
N SER A 177 -10.85 2.27 16.94
CA SER A 177 -9.70 2.67 17.77
C SER A 177 -8.86 3.78 17.14
N CYS A 178 -9.05 4.09 15.86
CA CYS A 178 -8.35 5.16 15.17
C CYS A 178 -8.98 6.52 15.45
N GLU A 179 -8.17 7.46 15.93
CA GLU A 179 -8.63 8.83 16.12
C GLU A 179 -8.85 9.55 14.78
N ARG A 180 -9.89 10.38 14.72
CA ARG A 180 -10.07 11.28 13.57
C ARG A 180 -9.04 12.40 13.62
N MET A 181 -8.11 12.36 12.69
CA MET A 181 -7.06 13.37 12.55
C MET A 181 -7.32 14.26 11.33
N LYS A 182 -7.09 15.56 11.48
CA LYS A 182 -6.92 16.42 10.31
C LYS A 182 -5.55 16.12 9.72
N ALA A 183 -5.50 15.60 8.49
CA ALA A 183 -4.25 15.27 7.80
C ALA A 183 -3.37 16.52 7.58
N PHE A 184 -4.00 17.69 7.45
CA PHE A 184 -3.32 18.98 7.26
C PHE A 184 -3.61 19.90 8.44
N LEU A 185 -2.55 20.50 8.99
CA LEU A 185 -2.63 21.44 10.12
C LEU A 185 -3.20 22.81 9.72
N SER A 186 -3.42 23.06 8.44
CA SER A 186 -3.93 24.32 7.91
C SER A 186 -5.07 24.07 6.93
N GLU A 187 -6.03 25.00 6.90
CA GLU A 187 -7.14 25.02 5.95
C GLU A 187 -6.76 25.54 4.56
N LYS A 188 -5.51 25.94 4.39
CA LYS A 188 -4.98 26.48 3.13
C LYS A 188 -4.49 25.36 2.20
N GLY A 189 -5.31 24.51 1.66
CA GLY A 189 -5.00 23.61 0.52
C GLY A 189 -3.57 23.05 0.43
N THR A 190 -2.99 23.05 -0.75
CA THR A 190 -1.65 22.55 -1.04
C THR A 190 -0.53 23.53 -0.65
N TYR A 191 0.55 22.99 -0.12
CA TYR A 191 1.80 23.72 0.17
C TYR A 191 2.82 23.42 -0.92
N ALA A 192 2.64 24.05 -2.09
CA ALA A 192 3.66 23.97 -3.12
C ALA A 192 4.89 24.80 -2.69
N PRO A 193 6.13 24.33 -2.97
CA PRO A 193 7.32 25.14 -2.78
C PRO A 193 7.19 26.42 -3.60
N THR A 194 7.64 27.55 -3.04
CA THR A 194 7.66 28.83 -3.73
C THR A 194 9.02 29.48 -3.54
N PHE A 195 9.59 30.02 -4.61
CA PHE A 195 10.80 30.83 -4.55
C PHE A 195 10.68 32.07 -5.45
N PRO A 196 11.32 33.17 -5.05
CA PRO A 196 11.26 34.42 -5.80
C PRO A 196 11.75 34.26 -7.23
N GLY A 197 11.03 34.84 -8.17
CA GLY A 197 11.44 34.81 -9.58
C GLY A 197 11.08 33.55 -10.38
N ALA A 198 10.47 32.54 -9.74
CA ALA A 198 10.14 31.26 -10.40
C ALA A 198 9.32 31.44 -11.70
N ASN A 199 8.39 32.40 -11.74
CA ASN A 199 7.58 32.66 -12.93
C ASN A 199 8.43 33.12 -14.13
N ASP A 200 9.35 34.04 -13.89
CA ASP A 200 10.20 34.61 -14.93
C ASP A 200 11.26 33.62 -15.36
N GLU A 201 11.83 32.88 -14.44
CA GLU A 201 12.81 31.82 -14.72
C GLU A 201 12.20 30.74 -15.59
N LEU A 202 11.05 30.21 -15.22
CA LEU A 202 10.34 29.21 -16.03
C LEU A 202 10.05 29.72 -17.44
N ARG A 203 9.52 30.95 -17.54
CA ARG A 203 9.23 31.57 -18.84
C ARG A 203 10.48 31.71 -19.70
N ASN A 204 11.56 32.22 -19.13
CA ASN A 204 12.82 32.42 -19.83
C ASN A 204 13.46 31.09 -20.29
N MET A 205 13.44 30.07 -19.43
CA MET A 205 13.92 28.74 -19.78
C MET A 205 13.12 28.13 -20.93
N ALA A 206 11.79 28.21 -20.86
CA ALA A 206 10.92 27.65 -21.88
C ALA A 206 11.06 28.39 -23.23
N LEU A 207 11.12 29.72 -23.22
CA LEU A 207 11.36 30.53 -24.43
C LEU A 207 12.73 30.24 -25.03
N LYS A 208 13.77 30.23 -24.21
CA LYS A 208 15.14 29.91 -24.67
C LYS A 208 15.16 28.53 -25.35
N LYS A 209 14.52 27.53 -24.73
CA LYS A 209 14.48 26.18 -25.31
C LYS A 209 13.66 26.12 -26.61
N ALA A 210 12.58 26.87 -26.68
CA ALA A 210 11.78 26.96 -27.90
C ALA A 210 12.60 27.57 -29.06
N HIS A 211 13.35 28.66 -28.82
CA HIS A 211 14.22 29.27 -29.82
C HIS A 211 15.39 28.36 -30.24
N GLU A 212 15.97 27.60 -29.30
CA GLU A 212 16.99 26.60 -29.63
C GLU A 212 16.49 25.52 -30.60
N ILE A 213 15.22 25.15 -30.49
CA ILE A 213 14.62 24.07 -31.29
C ILE A 213 14.09 24.59 -32.63
N TYR A 214 13.39 25.74 -32.58
CA TYR A 214 12.62 26.25 -33.74
C TYR A 214 13.21 27.49 -34.42
N GLY A 215 14.33 28.04 -33.89
CA GLY A 215 14.98 29.25 -34.41
C GLY A 215 14.41 30.54 -33.80
N ASP A 216 14.90 31.69 -34.35
CA ASP A 216 14.58 33.02 -33.82
C ASP A 216 13.12 33.40 -34.00
N GLU A 217 12.48 32.94 -35.06
CA GLU A 217 11.04 33.11 -35.28
C GLU A 217 10.30 31.81 -34.96
N LEU A 218 9.52 31.83 -33.92
CA LEU A 218 8.73 30.64 -33.53
C LEU A 218 7.54 30.47 -34.48
N PRO A 219 7.26 29.25 -34.96
CA PRO A 219 6.02 28.96 -35.69
C PRO A 219 4.79 29.33 -34.84
N GLU A 220 3.75 29.88 -35.45
CA GLU A 220 2.55 30.37 -34.77
C GLU A 220 1.92 29.30 -33.85
N VAL A 221 1.90 28.04 -34.30
CA VAL A 221 1.35 26.91 -33.52
C VAL A 221 2.16 26.66 -32.23
N VAL A 222 3.49 26.81 -32.30
CA VAL A 222 4.41 26.65 -31.16
C VAL A 222 4.22 27.80 -30.18
N GLN A 223 4.19 29.05 -30.70
CA GLN A 223 3.99 30.23 -29.85
C GLN A 223 2.66 30.16 -29.10
N LYS A 224 1.56 29.87 -29.79
CA LYS A 224 0.24 29.74 -29.17
C LYS A 224 0.19 28.65 -28.10
N ARG A 225 0.86 27.52 -28.36
CA ARG A 225 0.91 26.43 -27.39
C ARG A 225 1.73 26.80 -26.17
N LEU A 226 2.90 27.38 -26.38
CA LEU A 226 3.80 27.83 -25.30
C LEU A 226 3.12 28.85 -24.39
N ASP A 227 2.46 29.86 -24.96
CA ASP A 227 1.73 30.85 -24.20
C ASP A 227 0.57 30.22 -23.39
N LYS A 228 -0.15 29.31 -23.98
CA LYS A 228 -1.23 28.59 -23.30
C LYS A 228 -0.73 27.79 -22.09
N GLU A 229 0.35 27.03 -22.26
CA GLU A 229 0.94 26.20 -21.20
C GLU A 229 1.52 27.07 -20.08
N LEU A 230 2.34 28.06 -20.42
CA LEU A 230 2.96 28.95 -19.44
C LEU A 230 1.92 29.74 -18.64
N ASN A 231 0.88 30.25 -19.31
CA ASN A 231 -0.20 30.97 -18.62
C ASN A 231 -0.99 30.05 -17.67
N SER A 232 -1.18 28.79 -18.04
CA SER A 232 -1.82 27.81 -17.17
C SER A 232 -0.96 27.46 -15.95
N ILE A 233 0.33 27.16 -16.14
CA ILE A 233 1.25 26.79 -15.07
C ILE A 233 1.45 27.96 -14.10
N ILE A 234 1.74 29.14 -14.63
CA ILE A 234 2.01 30.36 -13.85
C ILE A 234 0.71 30.82 -13.14
N GLY A 235 -0.42 30.83 -13.85
CA GLY A 235 -1.71 31.27 -13.32
C GLY A 235 -2.20 30.39 -12.15
N ASN A 236 -1.84 29.10 -12.14
CA ASN A 236 -2.16 28.19 -11.05
C ASN A 236 -1.09 28.15 -9.94
N GLY A 237 -0.02 28.95 -10.05
CA GLY A 237 1.03 29.03 -9.01
C GLY A 237 1.97 27.82 -8.99
N TYR A 238 2.13 27.10 -10.10
CA TYR A 238 2.93 25.86 -10.16
C TYR A 238 4.35 26.05 -10.72
N SER A 239 4.77 27.29 -11.00
CA SER A 239 6.08 27.55 -11.61
C SER A 239 7.25 26.90 -10.87
N SER A 240 7.24 26.99 -9.54
CA SER A 240 8.29 26.39 -8.69
C SER A 240 8.33 24.86 -8.71
N LEU A 241 7.27 24.20 -9.16
CA LEU A 241 7.24 22.74 -9.31
C LEU A 241 7.82 22.26 -10.65
N TYR A 242 7.93 23.17 -11.63
CA TYR A 242 8.45 22.91 -12.95
C TYR A 242 9.94 23.25 -13.11
N LEU A 243 10.50 23.96 -12.14
CA LEU A 243 11.93 24.30 -12.04
C LEU A 243 12.70 23.28 -11.22
#